data_af331c475649f6e797e40f04968e2187
#
_entry.id   af331c475649f6e797e40f04968e2187
#
_cell.length_a   1.000
_cell.length_b   1.000
_cell.length_c   1.000
_cell.angle_alpha   90.00
_cell.angle_beta   90.00
_cell.angle_gamma   90.00
#
_symmetry.space_group_name_H-M   'P 1'
#
loop_
_entity.id
_entity.type
_entity.pdbx_description
1 polymer ?
#
loop_
_entity_poly.entity_id
_entity_poly.type
_entity_poly.pdbx_seq_one_letter_code
_entity_poly.pdbx_strand_id
1 'polypeptide(L)'
;MAQDKRQRQRENRQKRLEAERKAARIKALRRRIIQVVVLFVVVVAVLGINSLLSGSDDTTTSTTVAAADPTPTTTTIPTSTTTTAASDPVAIPTDYDGYRELPVACGGTLPDPVEPMQFEAPEDQDINTGDSVTATIVTSCGDIVLELDPAAAPQTVNSFVFLAREGYFDGQAFHRIVEGFMLQGGDQSAVGTGNPGYLLPDELDITEALYPKGTLAMANSGAPGSAGSQFFVTFEDYTLTPTYSVFGRTVDSDAAMDAIEAIPKEVRSNGELSVPMQGLFIERIDIEIVASS
;
A
#
# COMPACT_ATOMS: atom_id res chain seq x y z
N MET A 1 49.19 -11.22 -19.57
CA MET A 1 49.04 -9.97 -18.80
C MET A 1 47.59 -9.43 -18.75
N ALA A 2 46.84 -9.31 -19.89
CA ALA A 2 45.46 -8.77 -19.84
C ALA A 2 44.41 -9.72 -19.16
N GLN A 3 44.54 -11.03 -19.30
CA GLN A 3 43.67 -12.01 -18.66
C GLN A 3 43.84 -12.03 -17.14
N ASP A 4 45.05 -11.93 -16.63
CA ASP A 4 45.37 -11.92 -15.20
C ASP A 4 44.79 -10.66 -14.50
N LYS A 5 44.81 -9.51 -15.17
CA LYS A 5 44.22 -8.27 -14.67
C LYS A 5 42.70 -8.36 -14.53
N ARG A 6 42.02 -8.99 -15.50
CA ARG A 6 40.54 -9.20 -15.47
C ARG A 6 40.16 -10.21 -14.38
N GLN A 7 40.96 -11.25 -14.17
CA GLN A 7 40.72 -12.25 -13.14
C GLN A 7 40.85 -11.63 -11.73
N ARG A 8 41.89 -10.84 -11.46
CA ARG A 8 42.06 -10.12 -10.19
C ARG A 8 40.94 -9.09 -9.95
N GLN A 9 40.43 -8.44 -11.00
CA GLN A 9 39.29 -7.54 -10.87
C GLN A 9 38.02 -8.30 -10.47
N ARG A 10 37.75 -9.48 -11.04
CA ARG A 10 36.61 -10.34 -10.68
C ARG A 10 36.71 -10.82 -9.25
N GLU A 11 37.88 -11.30 -8.81
CA GLU A 11 38.12 -11.75 -7.44
C GLU A 11 37.94 -10.61 -6.41
N ASN A 12 38.43 -9.42 -6.71
CA ASN A 12 38.26 -8.27 -5.84
C ASN A 12 36.79 -7.83 -5.75
N ARG A 13 36.05 -7.90 -6.86
CA ARG A 13 34.61 -7.61 -6.88
C ARG A 13 33.84 -8.64 -6.06
N GLN A 14 34.15 -9.93 -6.20
CA GLN A 14 33.51 -10.97 -5.39
C GLN A 14 33.76 -10.79 -3.90
N LYS A 15 35.02 -10.50 -3.49
CA LYS A 15 35.37 -10.23 -2.08
C LYS A 15 34.62 -9.02 -1.52
N ARG A 16 34.42 -7.95 -2.30
CA ARG A 16 33.61 -6.79 -1.89
C ARG A 16 32.16 -7.16 -1.69
N LEU A 17 31.56 -7.89 -2.64
CA LEU A 17 30.15 -8.35 -2.53
C LEU A 17 29.94 -9.28 -1.33
N GLU A 18 30.90 -10.18 -1.03
CA GLU A 18 30.83 -11.03 0.16
C GLU A 18 30.97 -10.24 1.47
N ALA A 19 31.83 -9.22 1.50
CA ALA A 19 31.99 -8.35 2.65
C ALA A 19 30.71 -7.51 2.90
N GLU A 20 30.10 -6.97 1.84
CA GLU A 20 28.81 -6.25 1.91
C GLU A 20 27.67 -7.15 2.40
N ARG A 21 27.57 -8.37 1.88
CA ARG A 21 26.56 -9.36 2.35
C ARG A 21 26.76 -9.72 3.82
N LYS A 22 28.00 -9.89 4.29
CA LYS A 22 28.30 -10.14 5.71
C LYS A 22 27.95 -8.93 6.57
N ALA A 23 28.29 -7.73 6.14
CA ALA A 23 27.94 -6.49 6.85
C ALA A 23 26.41 -6.30 6.94
N ALA A 24 25.66 -6.56 5.85
CA ALA A 24 24.22 -6.49 5.83
C ALA A 24 23.58 -7.52 6.79
N ARG A 25 24.09 -8.76 6.83
CA ARG A 25 23.60 -9.81 7.79
C ARG A 25 23.85 -9.38 9.25
N ILE A 26 25.02 -8.83 9.56
CA ILE A 26 25.31 -8.36 10.92
C ILE A 26 24.41 -7.19 11.30
N LYS A 27 24.14 -6.26 10.35
CA LYS A 27 23.25 -5.12 10.57
C LYS A 27 21.80 -5.58 10.80
N ALA A 28 21.32 -6.56 10.04
CA ALA A 28 20.00 -7.16 10.20
C ALA A 28 19.88 -7.91 11.55
N LEU A 29 20.91 -8.66 11.95
CA LEU A 29 20.94 -9.35 13.24
C LEU A 29 20.91 -8.36 14.41
N ARG A 30 21.69 -7.27 14.35
CA ARG A 30 21.67 -6.21 15.37
C ARG A 30 20.29 -5.56 15.49
N ARG A 31 19.61 -5.26 14.37
CA ARG A 31 18.24 -4.72 14.39
C ARG A 31 17.26 -5.68 15.07
N ARG A 32 17.31 -6.97 14.77
CA ARG A 32 16.47 -7.99 15.42
C ARG A 32 16.72 -8.08 16.92
N ILE A 33 18.00 -8.04 17.35
CA ILE A 33 18.36 -8.05 18.77
C ILE A 33 17.81 -6.82 19.49
N ILE A 34 17.95 -5.62 18.88
CA ILE A 34 17.41 -4.37 19.45
C ILE A 34 15.87 -4.46 19.57
N GLN A 35 15.17 -4.96 18.54
CA GLN A 35 13.72 -5.14 18.59
C GLN A 35 13.27 -6.08 19.70
N VAL A 36 13.97 -7.21 19.89
CA VAL A 36 13.69 -8.16 20.98
C VAL A 36 13.94 -7.53 22.35
N VAL A 37 15.03 -6.77 22.50
CA VAL A 37 15.34 -6.07 23.76
C VAL A 37 14.29 -4.99 24.06
N VAL A 38 13.88 -4.21 23.08
CA VAL A 38 12.82 -3.19 23.24
C VAL A 38 11.49 -3.87 23.62
N LEU A 39 11.13 -4.96 22.94
CA LEU A 39 9.93 -5.71 23.28
C LEU A 39 9.97 -6.24 24.70
N PHE A 40 11.11 -6.80 25.13
CA PHE A 40 11.30 -7.30 26.47
C PHE A 40 11.17 -6.19 27.54
N VAL A 41 11.76 -5.02 27.28
CA VAL A 41 11.65 -3.86 28.19
C VAL A 41 10.19 -3.38 28.30
N VAL A 42 9.47 -3.35 27.18
CA VAL A 42 8.03 -2.98 27.18
C VAL A 42 7.20 -3.99 27.97
N VAL A 43 7.44 -5.29 27.78
CA VAL A 43 6.74 -6.36 28.52
C VAL A 43 7.02 -6.25 30.02
N VAL A 44 8.28 -6.03 30.42
CA VAL A 44 8.63 -5.85 31.83
C VAL A 44 7.99 -4.59 32.43
N ALA A 45 7.92 -3.50 31.67
CA ALA A 45 7.25 -2.26 32.10
C ALA A 45 5.74 -2.48 32.30
N VAL A 46 5.08 -3.17 31.37
CA VAL A 46 3.64 -3.47 31.47
C VAL A 46 3.33 -4.41 32.64
N LEU A 47 4.16 -5.42 32.86
CA LEU A 47 3.99 -6.34 33.99
C LEU A 47 4.28 -5.64 35.33
N GLY A 48 5.24 -4.72 35.38
CA GLY A 48 5.56 -3.92 36.56
C GLY A 48 4.41 -2.95 36.94
N ILE A 49 3.75 -2.36 35.95
CA ILE A 49 2.61 -1.46 36.18
C ILE A 49 1.37 -2.24 36.69
N ASN A 50 1.12 -3.44 36.17
CA ASN A 50 0.02 -4.29 36.65
C ASN A 50 0.22 -4.75 38.10
N SER A 51 1.45 -4.91 38.57
CA SER A 51 1.74 -5.30 39.97
C SER A 51 1.52 -4.15 40.97
N LEU A 52 1.50 -2.90 40.49
CA LEU A 52 1.27 -1.70 41.34
C LEU A 52 -0.21 -1.28 41.44
N LEU A 53 -1.09 -1.87 40.59
CA LEU A 53 -2.53 -1.56 40.54
C LEU A 53 -3.44 -2.61 41.18
N SER A 54 -2.88 -3.69 41.75
CA SER A 54 -3.61 -4.70 42.51
C SER A 54 -3.52 -4.45 44.01
N GLY A 55 -4.15 -3.37 44.45
CA GLY A 55 -4.43 -3.10 45.83
C GLY A 55 -5.94 -3.05 46.05
N SER A 56 -6.41 -4.00 46.85
CA SER A 56 -7.77 -4.29 47.29
C SER A 56 -8.63 -3.08 47.67
N ASP A 57 -9.95 -3.16 47.41
CA ASP A 57 -10.94 -3.04 48.49
C ASP A 57 -12.29 -3.59 48.07
N ASP A 58 -12.79 -4.52 48.89
CA ASP A 58 -14.15 -5.01 48.97
C ASP A 58 -15.13 -3.91 49.44
N THR A 59 -16.29 -3.78 48.83
CA THR A 59 -17.52 -3.48 49.61
C THR A 59 -18.76 -3.90 48.81
N THR A 60 -19.43 -4.88 49.36
CA THR A 60 -20.78 -5.36 49.09
C THR A 60 -21.83 -4.30 49.34
N THR A 61 -22.79 -4.09 48.45
CA THR A 61 -24.14 -3.72 48.87
C THR A 61 -25.15 -4.22 47.86
N SER A 62 -25.93 -5.20 48.31
CA SER A 62 -27.14 -5.76 47.73
C SER A 62 -28.31 -4.78 47.95
N THR A 63 -29.10 -4.51 46.91
CA THR A 63 -30.47 -4.03 47.14
C THR A 63 -31.38 -4.60 46.08
N THR A 64 -32.20 -5.54 46.53
CA THR A 64 -33.33 -6.14 45.88
C THR A 64 -34.53 -5.20 45.96
N VAL A 65 -35.20 -4.91 44.85
CA VAL A 65 -36.64 -4.48 44.88
C VAL A 65 -37.36 -5.15 43.76
N ALA A 66 -38.51 -5.78 44.14
CA ALA A 66 -39.35 -6.63 43.36
C ALA A 66 -40.48 -5.88 42.63
N ALA A 67 -40.93 -6.52 41.53
CA ALA A 67 -42.30 -6.67 41.01
C ALA A 67 -43.08 -5.45 40.50
N ALA A 68 -43.48 -5.56 39.22
CA ALA A 68 -44.91 -5.66 38.86
C ALA A 68 -45.03 -5.91 37.34
N ASP A 69 -45.73 -6.95 37.00
CA ASP A 69 -46.27 -7.31 35.69
C ASP A 69 -47.47 -6.41 35.34
N PRO A 70 -47.66 -6.01 34.08
CA PRO A 70 -48.88 -6.41 33.42
C PRO A 70 -48.68 -6.85 31.96
N THR A 71 -49.31 -7.97 31.64
CA THR A 71 -49.56 -8.53 30.31
C THR A 71 -50.24 -7.52 29.39
N PRO A 72 -49.83 -7.42 28.13
CA PRO A 72 -50.77 -7.12 27.05
C PRO A 72 -50.74 -8.13 25.89
N THR A 73 -51.87 -8.62 25.61
CA THR A 73 -52.53 -8.96 24.35
C THR A 73 -51.66 -9.15 23.10
N THR A 74 -51.63 -10.40 22.66
CA THR A 74 -51.15 -10.90 21.38
C THR A 74 -51.94 -10.34 20.21
N THR A 75 -51.30 -9.55 19.34
CA THR A 75 -51.76 -9.28 17.98
C THR A 75 -50.81 -9.96 17.02
N THR A 76 -51.28 -11.06 16.41
CA THR A 76 -50.55 -11.82 15.39
C THR A 76 -50.53 -11.04 14.08
N ILE A 77 -49.37 -10.52 13.66
CA ILE A 77 -49.13 -10.05 12.31
C ILE A 77 -48.38 -11.17 11.58
N PRO A 78 -48.80 -11.60 10.37
CA PRO A 78 -48.03 -12.60 9.62
C PRO A 78 -46.71 -12.00 9.15
N THR A 79 -45.64 -12.41 9.76
CA THR A 79 -44.30 -12.10 9.32
C THR A 79 -43.96 -12.94 8.09
N SER A 80 -43.94 -12.31 6.93
CA SER A 80 -43.27 -12.88 5.75
C SER A 80 -41.79 -12.96 6.03
N THR A 81 -41.30 -14.12 6.37
CA THR A 81 -39.89 -14.42 6.56
C THR A 81 -39.23 -14.46 5.19
N THR A 82 -38.74 -13.33 4.71
CA THR A 82 -37.72 -13.32 3.68
C THR A 82 -36.45 -13.77 4.36
N THR A 83 -36.06 -15.02 4.20
CA THR A 83 -34.78 -15.56 4.63
C THR A 83 -33.73 -14.95 3.70
N THR A 84 -33.17 -13.79 4.07
CA THR A 84 -31.90 -13.33 3.55
C THR A 84 -30.88 -14.31 4.08
N ALA A 85 -30.30 -15.13 3.21
CA ALA A 85 -29.19 -15.98 3.57
C ALA A 85 -28.11 -15.02 4.12
N ALA A 86 -27.75 -15.17 5.39
CA ALA A 86 -26.58 -14.52 5.96
C ALA A 86 -25.39 -15.09 5.18
N SER A 87 -24.79 -14.27 4.31
CA SER A 87 -23.50 -14.60 3.72
C SER A 87 -22.50 -14.71 4.87
N ASP A 88 -21.71 -15.78 4.87
CA ASP A 88 -20.59 -15.92 5.81
C ASP A 88 -19.76 -14.64 5.77
N PRO A 89 -19.22 -14.17 6.91
CA PRO A 89 -18.37 -12.97 6.94
C PRO A 89 -17.19 -13.16 5.97
N VAL A 90 -17.07 -12.24 5.01
CA VAL A 90 -15.97 -12.23 4.05
C VAL A 90 -14.67 -12.08 4.83
N ALA A 91 -13.72 -12.99 4.62
CA ALA A 91 -12.42 -12.93 5.28
C ALA A 91 -11.64 -11.67 4.85
N ILE A 92 -10.92 -11.04 5.78
CA ILE A 92 -10.05 -9.90 5.47
C ILE A 92 -8.86 -10.43 4.69
N PRO A 93 -8.60 -9.93 3.46
CA PRO A 93 -7.47 -10.37 2.65
C PRO A 93 -6.13 -9.98 3.30
N THR A 94 -5.16 -10.87 3.23
CA THR A 94 -3.81 -10.67 3.77
C THR A 94 -2.72 -10.69 2.70
N ASP A 95 -3.08 -11.08 1.48
CA ASP A 95 -2.20 -11.21 0.33
C ASP A 95 -3.00 -11.07 -0.98
N TYR A 96 -2.31 -11.18 -2.10
CA TYR A 96 -2.90 -11.03 -3.43
C TYR A 96 -4.03 -12.02 -3.71
N ASP A 97 -3.88 -13.28 -3.33
CA ASP A 97 -4.89 -14.31 -3.57
C ASP A 97 -6.17 -13.99 -2.80
N GLY A 98 -6.04 -13.54 -1.55
CA GLY A 98 -7.18 -13.09 -0.75
C GLY A 98 -7.95 -11.92 -1.38
N TYR A 99 -7.27 -10.97 -2.03
CA TYR A 99 -7.96 -9.89 -2.78
C TYR A 99 -8.72 -10.41 -3.99
N ARG A 100 -8.24 -11.47 -4.64
CA ARG A 100 -8.91 -12.09 -5.79
C ARG A 100 -10.18 -12.87 -5.43
N GLU A 101 -10.32 -13.26 -4.18
CA GLU A 101 -11.52 -13.92 -3.65
C GLU A 101 -12.66 -12.93 -3.33
N LEU A 102 -12.35 -11.62 -3.24
CA LEU A 102 -13.35 -10.59 -2.99
C LEU A 102 -14.23 -10.33 -4.23
N PRO A 103 -15.48 -9.86 -4.02
CA PRO A 103 -16.26 -9.29 -5.11
C PRO A 103 -15.47 -8.13 -5.76
N VAL A 104 -15.44 -8.09 -7.09
CA VAL A 104 -14.76 -6.99 -7.80
C VAL A 104 -15.53 -5.69 -7.58
N ALA A 105 -14.80 -4.63 -7.26
CA ALA A 105 -15.35 -3.31 -7.01
C ALA A 105 -16.10 -2.77 -8.24
N CYS A 106 -17.12 -1.95 -8.00
CA CYS A 106 -17.94 -1.29 -9.02
C CYS A 106 -18.58 -2.24 -10.05
N GLY A 107 -18.72 -3.52 -9.71
CA GLY A 107 -19.35 -4.53 -10.59
C GLY A 107 -18.49 -4.94 -11.79
N GLY A 108 -17.20 -4.73 -11.73
CA GLY A 108 -16.26 -5.13 -12.78
C GLY A 108 -16.03 -6.64 -12.86
N THR A 109 -15.14 -7.04 -13.75
CA THR A 109 -14.70 -8.42 -13.92
C THR A 109 -13.32 -8.62 -13.32
N LEU A 110 -13.06 -9.80 -12.74
CA LEU A 110 -11.75 -10.13 -12.22
C LEU A 110 -10.73 -10.22 -13.39
N PRO A 111 -9.63 -9.44 -13.37
CA PRO A 111 -8.60 -9.53 -14.42
C PRO A 111 -7.82 -10.84 -14.32
N ASP A 112 -6.99 -11.12 -15.34
CA ASP A 112 -6.04 -12.22 -15.29
C ASP A 112 -5.10 -12.06 -14.07
N PRO A 113 -4.61 -13.17 -13.49
CA PRO A 113 -3.71 -13.09 -12.35
C PRO A 113 -2.37 -12.46 -12.74
N VAL A 114 -1.77 -11.75 -11.77
CA VAL A 114 -0.40 -11.20 -11.92
C VAL A 114 0.60 -12.30 -12.22
N GLU A 115 1.40 -12.09 -13.27
CA GLU A 115 2.62 -12.87 -13.49
C GLU A 115 3.77 -12.20 -12.72
N PRO A 116 4.42 -12.89 -11.77
CA PRO A 116 5.49 -12.29 -10.97
C PRO A 116 6.68 -11.88 -11.85
N MET A 117 7.01 -10.59 -11.84
CA MET A 117 8.12 -10.01 -12.61
C MET A 117 9.17 -9.41 -11.69
N GLN A 118 10.44 -9.55 -12.10
CA GLN A 118 11.59 -8.95 -11.40
C GLN A 118 12.60 -8.46 -12.43
N PHE A 119 13.11 -7.25 -12.24
CA PHE A 119 14.06 -6.61 -13.13
C PHE A 119 15.31 -6.19 -12.38
N GLU A 120 16.46 -6.10 -13.06
CA GLU A 120 17.70 -5.59 -12.45
C GLU A 120 17.71 -4.06 -12.35
N ALA A 121 17.08 -3.39 -13.31
CA ALA A 121 16.93 -1.92 -13.41
C ALA A 121 15.87 -1.61 -14.49
N PRO A 122 15.28 -0.39 -14.47
CA PRO A 122 14.42 0.05 -15.57
C PRO A 122 15.26 0.32 -16.82
N GLU A 123 14.73 -0.04 -18.00
CA GLU A 123 15.28 0.41 -19.26
C GLU A 123 14.93 1.88 -19.52
N ASP A 124 15.79 2.58 -20.25
CA ASP A 124 15.55 3.97 -20.63
C ASP A 124 14.36 4.04 -21.63
N GLN A 125 13.40 4.89 -21.32
CA GLN A 125 12.18 5.07 -22.10
C GLN A 125 12.27 6.28 -23.07
N ASP A 126 13.44 6.90 -23.19
CA ASP A 126 13.69 8.08 -24.04
C ASP A 126 12.77 9.28 -23.70
N ILE A 127 12.44 9.47 -22.42
CA ILE A 127 11.58 10.54 -21.94
C ILE A 127 12.43 11.77 -21.60
N ASN A 128 12.12 12.90 -22.23
CA ASN A 128 12.78 14.17 -21.95
C ASN A 128 11.99 14.99 -20.92
N THR A 129 12.65 15.87 -20.20
CA THR A 129 12.02 16.70 -19.15
C THR A 129 10.95 17.68 -19.67
N GLY A 130 10.91 17.92 -20.98
CA GLY A 130 9.90 18.77 -21.62
C GLY A 130 8.73 18.00 -22.24
N ASP A 131 8.78 16.67 -22.24
CA ASP A 131 7.73 15.85 -22.85
C ASP A 131 6.46 15.84 -21.99
N SER A 132 5.29 15.79 -22.65
CA SER A 132 4.03 15.53 -21.97
C SER A 132 3.84 14.01 -21.86
N VAL A 133 3.76 13.51 -20.65
CA VAL A 133 3.61 12.07 -20.39
C VAL A 133 2.29 11.84 -19.63
N THR A 134 1.39 11.09 -20.24
CA THR A 134 0.09 10.73 -19.64
C THR A 134 0.07 9.22 -19.41
N ALA A 135 -0.37 8.82 -18.21
CA ALA A 135 -0.65 7.43 -17.88
C ALA A 135 -2.12 7.28 -17.50
N THR A 136 -2.82 6.33 -18.10
CA THR A 136 -4.20 5.99 -17.74
C THR A 136 -4.24 4.64 -17.06
N ILE A 137 -4.50 4.63 -15.75
CA ILE A 137 -4.74 3.40 -15.00
C ILE A 137 -6.20 3.00 -15.20
N VAL A 138 -6.43 1.91 -15.93
CA VAL A 138 -7.77 1.37 -16.17
C VAL A 138 -8.17 0.51 -14.99
N THR A 139 -9.33 0.81 -14.39
CA THR A 139 -9.91 0.05 -13.27
C THR A 139 -11.40 -0.22 -13.48
N SER A 140 -11.95 -1.16 -12.72
CA SER A 140 -13.40 -1.44 -12.73
C SER A 140 -14.26 -0.26 -12.23
N CYS A 141 -13.67 0.69 -11.49
CA CYS A 141 -14.38 1.88 -10.98
C CYS A 141 -14.20 3.12 -11.88
N GLY A 142 -13.59 2.96 -13.05
CA GLY A 142 -13.28 4.02 -13.99
C GLY A 142 -11.78 4.24 -14.13
N ASP A 143 -11.42 5.10 -15.05
CA ASP A 143 -10.04 5.39 -15.39
C ASP A 143 -9.47 6.46 -14.44
N ILE A 144 -8.25 6.24 -13.98
CA ILE A 144 -7.46 7.24 -13.26
C ILE A 144 -6.43 7.78 -14.26
N VAL A 145 -6.67 8.97 -14.77
CA VAL A 145 -5.77 9.64 -15.70
C VAL A 145 -4.73 10.44 -14.91
N LEU A 146 -3.47 10.22 -15.21
CA LEU A 146 -2.32 10.81 -14.54
C LEU A 146 -1.49 11.63 -15.54
N GLU A 147 -1.21 12.87 -15.20
CA GLU A 147 -0.17 13.66 -15.84
C GLU A 147 1.14 13.45 -15.06
N LEU A 148 2.14 12.85 -15.70
CA LEU A 148 3.43 12.58 -15.07
C LEU A 148 4.38 13.78 -15.29
N ASP A 149 5.27 14.00 -14.32
CA ASP A 149 6.22 15.12 -14.33
C ASP A 149 7.67 14.64 -14.47
N PRO A 150 8.16 14.46 -15.71
CA PRO A 150 9.55 14.04 -15.94
C PRO A 150 10.59 15.12 -15.61
N ALA A 151 10.16 16.38 -15.35
CA ALA A 151 11.05 17.43 -14.91
C ALA A 151 11.32 17.34 -13.40
N ALA A 152 10.29 17.04 -12.61
CA ALA A 152 10.39 16.90 -11.16
C ALA A 152 11.04 15.57 -10.73
N ALA A 153 10.68 14.47 -11.42
CA ALA A 153 11.13 13.13 -11.03
C ALA A 153 11.48 12.24 -12.25
N PRO A 154 12.55 12.55 -13.00
CA PRO A 154 12.88 11.87 -14.26
C PRO A 154 13.11 10.37 -14.11
N GLN A 155 13.80 9.91 -13.06
CA GLN A 155 14.08 8.49 -12.85
C GLN A 155 12.83 7.72 -12.44
N THR A 156 11.98 8.33 -11.61
CA THR A 156 10.71 7.76 -11.17
C THR A 156 9.74 7.63 -12.34
N VAL A 157 9.59 8.69 -13.15
CA VAL A 157 8.73 8.65 -14.36
C VAL A 157 9.23 7.60 -15.34
N ASN A 158 10.53 7.55 -15.62
CA ASN A 158 11.12 6.53 -16.50
C ASN A 158 10.82 5.11 -15.99
N SER A 159 11.00 4.87 -14.69
CA SER A 159 10.73 3.57 -14.08
C SER A 159 9.25 3.20 -14.13
N PHE A 160 8.36 4.14 -13.82
CA PHE A 160 6.91 3.89 -13.86
C PHE A 160 6.45 3.55 -15.28
N VAL A 161 6.89 4.31 -16.27
CA VAL A 161 6.58 4.06 -17.69
C VAL A 161 7.15 2.73 -18.18
N PHE A 162 8.40 2.41 -17.80
CA PHE A 162 9.01 1.10 -18.09
C PHE A 162 8.14 -0.03 -17.54
N LEU A 163 7.81 0.00 -16.26
CA LEU A 163 7.01 -1.03 -15.60
C LEU A 163 5.60 -1.15 -16.20
N ALA A 164 4.97 -0.02 -16.55
CA ALA A 164 3.68 -0.02 -17.20
C ALA A 164 3.72 -0.69 -18.58
N ARG A 165 4.75 -0.38 -19.38
CA ARG A 165 4.94 -0.99 -20.73
C ARG A 165 5.26 -2.47 -20.69
N GLU A 166 5.97 -2.93 -19.64
CA GLU A 166 6.22 -4.35 -19.41
C GLU A 166 4.98 -5.11 -18.87
N GLY A 167 3.86 -4.43 -18.60
CA GLY A 167 2.66 -5.04 -18.00
C GLY A 167 2.86 -5.43 -16.53
N TYR A 168 3.88 -4.88 -15.87
CA TYR A 168 4.19 -5.18 -14.46
C TYR A 168 3.02 -4.93 -13.53
N PHE A 169 2.22 -3.90 -13.81
CA PHE A 169 1.08 -3.50 -12.98
C PHE A 169 -0.21 -4.26 -13.29
N ASP A 170 -0.28 -4.95 -14.43
CA ASP A 170 -1.50 -5.58 -14.91
C ASP A 170 -1.98 -6.67 -13.93
N GLY A 171 -3.25 -6.62 -13.58
CA GLY A 171 -3.88 -7.53 -12.62
C GLY A 171 -3.57 -7.24 -11.14
N GLN A 172 -2.69 -6.28 -10.81
CA GLN A 172 -2.36 -5.97 -9.41
C GLN A 172 -3.53 -5.36 -8.65
N ALA A 173 -3.66 -5.72 -7.37
CA ALA A 173 -4.65 -5.14 -6.48
C ALA A 173 -4.16 -3.81 -5.87
N PHE A 174 -5.06 -2.85 -5.77
CA PHE A 174 -4.89 -1.75 -4.82
C PHE A 174 -5.16 -2.28 -3.42
N HIS A 175 -4.11 -2.47 -2.66
CA HIS A 175 -4.13 -3.20 -1.39
C HIS A 175 -4.36 -2.30 -0.16
N ARG A 176 -4.43 -0.98 -0.34
CA ARG A 176 -4.63 -0.03 0.76
C ARG A 176 -5.38 1.20 0.27
N ILE A 177 -6.53 1.45 0.90
CA ILE A 177 -7.38 2.64 0.67
C ILE A 177 -7.63 3.27 2.04
N VAL A 178 -7.15 4.49 2.26
CA VAL A 178 -7.38 5.24 3.50
C VAL A 178 -8.25 6.44 3.17
N GLU A 179 -9.46 6.45 3.70
CA GLU A 179 -10.44 7.53 3.50
C GLU A 179 -9.88 8.89 3.92
N GLY A 180 -10.11 9.93 3.13
CA GLY A 180 -9.57 11.27 3.34
C GLY A 180 -8.06 11.37 3.18
N PHE A 181 -7.38 10.29 2.73
CA PHE A 181 -5.94 10.30 2.56
C PHE A 181 -5.51 9.80 1.17
N MET A 182 -5.48 8.48 0.93
CA MET A 182 -4.88 7.99 -0.32
C MET A 182 -5.31 6.57 -0.71
N LEU A 183 -5.13 6.28 -2.01
CA LEU A 183 -5.15 4.98 -2.65
C LEU A 183 -3.73 4.50 -2.92
N GLN A 184 -3.34 3.28 -2.51
CA GLN A 184 -1.99 2.73 -2.72
C GLN A 184 -2.03 1.38 -3.45
N GLY A 185 -1.19 1.26 -4.48
CA GLY A 185 -0.99 0.07 -5.29
C GLY A 185 0.48 -0.14 -5.68
N GLY A 186 0.71 -0.93 -6.74
CA GLY A 186 2.05 -1.17 -7.28
C GLY A 186 2.84 -2.27 -6.56
N ASP A 187 2.16 -3.14 -5.81
CA ASP A 187 2.75 -4.32 -5.16
C ASP A 187 2.11 -5.60 -5.69
N GLN A 188 2.85 -6.41 -6.43
CA GLN A 188 2.36 -7.68 -6.98
C GLN A 188 1.89 -8.67 -5.91
N SER A 189 2.44 -8.61 -4.72
CA SER A 189 2.08 -9.47 -3.60
C SER A 189 0.90 -8.95 -2.78
N ALA A 190 0.54 -7.68 -2.94
CA ALA A 190 -0.50 -6.96 -2.20
C ALA A 190 -0.33 -6.96 -0.67
N VAL A 191 0.88 -7.26 -0.16
CA VAL A 191 1.20 -7.25 1.30
C VAL A 191 1.88 -5.95 1.75
N GLY A 192 2.23 -5.05 0.82
CA GLY A 192 2.87 -3.76 1.09
C GLY A 192 4.40 -3.82 1.16
N THR A 193 5.03 -4.93 0.76
CA THR A 193 6.50 -5.11 0.81
C THR A 193 7.12 -5.48 -0.54
N GLY A 194 6.33 -5.68 -1.57
CA GLY A 194 6.80 -6.02 -2.91
C GLY A 194 7.51 -4.84 -3.59
N ASN A 195 8.43 -5.18 -4.50
CA ASN A 195 9.16 -4.23 -5.34
C ASN A 195 9.54 -4.93 -6.67
N PRO A 196 9.96 -4.20 -7.70
CA PRO A 196 10.23 -4.73 -9.03
C PRO A 196 11.61 -5.39 -9.18
N GLY A 197 12.37 -5.61 -8.08
CA GLY A 197 13.73 -6.15 -8.08
C GLY A 197 14.81 -5.08 -7.89
N TYR A 198 14.47 -3.81 -8.01
CA TYR A 198 15.36 -2.67 -7.81
C TYR A 198 14.67 -1.59 -6.95
N LEU A 199 15.44 -0.62 -6.50
CA LEU A 199 14.98 0.55 -5.77
C LEU A 199 15.44 1.82 -6.49
N LEU A 200 14.64 2.87 -6.36
CA LEU A 200 14.90 4.20 -6.94
C LEU A 200 15.51 5.13 -5.90
N PRO A 201 16.37 6.07 -6.30
CA PRO A 201 16.75 7.18 -5.46
C PRO A 201 15.56 8.08 -5.17
N ASP A 202 15.64 8.85 -4.07
CA ASP A 202 14.61 9.84 -3.78
C ASP A 202 14.79 11.05 -4.72
N GLU A 203 13.71 11.47 -5.37
CA GLU A 203 13.63 12.68 -6.19
C GLU A 203 12.66 13.65 -5.50
N LEU A 204 13.21 14.46 -4.57
CA LEU A 204 12.44 15.31 -3.68
C LEU A 204 12.48 16.76 -4.17
N ASP A 205 11.48 17.16 -4.94
CA ASP A 205 11.29 18.56 -5.35
C ASP A 205 10.29 19.30 -4.43
N ILE A 206 9.76 18.61 -3.45
CA ILE A 206 8.81 19.19 -2.50
C ILE A 206 9.57 19.78 -1.31
N THR A 207 9.47 21.09 -1.14
CA THR A 207 9.96 21.81 0.05
C THR A 207 8.90 21.98 1.12
N GLU A 208 7.63 21.75 0.76
CA GLU A 208 6.48 21.89 1.65
C GLU A 208 5.90 20.53 2.02
N ALA A 209 5.33 20.44 3.22
CA ALA A 209 4.73 19.22 3.73
C ALA A 209 3.33 18.92 3.14
N LEU A 210 2.79 19.77 2.27
CA LEU A 210 1.46 19.64 1.67
C LEU A 210 1.54 18.82 0.37
N TYR A 211 0.74 17.79 0.31
CA TYR A 211 0.46 16.97 -0.88
C TYR A 211 -0.98 17.26 -1.30
N PRO A 212 -1.21 18.09 -2.33
CA PRO A 212 -2.55 18.44 -2.79
C PRO A 212 -3.36 17.22 -3.24
N LYS A 213 -4.69 17.34 -3.26
CA LYS A 213 -5.59 16.34 -3.86
C LYS A 213 -5.10 15.93 -5.25
N GLY A 214 -5.10 14.62 -5.50
CA GLY A 214 -4.67 14.05 -6.78
C GLY A 214 -3.16 13.91 -6.93
N THR A 215 -2.35 14.21 -5.89
CA THR A 215 -0.89 14.00 -5.96
C THR A 215 -0.58 12.52 -6.16
N LEU A 216 0.24 12.22 -7.17
CA LEU A 216 0.83 10.91 -7.41
C LEU A 216 2.27 10.91 -6.87
N ALA A 217 2.55 10.01 -5.91
CA ALA A 217 3.87 9.90 -5.30
C ALA A 217 4.28 8.44 -5.07
N MET A 218 5.59 8.19 -4.99
CA MET A 218 6.13 6.88 -4.67
C MET A 218 5.99 6.57 -3.18
N ALA A 219 5.46 5.40 -2.86
CA ALA A 219 5.55 4.86 -1.51
C ALA A 219 6.97 4.37 -1.22
N ASN A 220 7.41 4.52 0.03
CA ASN A 220 8.73 4.07 0.49
C ASN A 220 8.66 3.46 1.89
N SER A 221 9.73 2.82 2.35
CA SER A 221 9.82 2.17 3.67
C SER A 221 10.22 3.14 4.80
N GLY A 222 10.30 4.44 4.55
CA GLY A 222 10.81 5.46 5.45
C GLY A 222 12.34 5.55 5.48
N ALA A 223 13.06 4.71 4.73
CA ALA A 223 14.49 4.83 4.51
C ALA A 223 14.76 5.59 3.20
N PRO A 224 15.80 6.43 3.13
CA PRO A 224 16.18 7.09 1.87
C PRO A 224 16.46 6.08 0.76
N GLY A 225 16.02 6.39 -0.48
CA GLY A 225 16.22 5.54 -1.65
C GLY A 225 15.57 4.15 -1.52
N SER A 226 14.40 4.06 -0.92
CA SER A 226 13.67 2.79 -0.71
C SER A 226 12.39 2.66 -1.51
N ALA A 227 12.08 3.61 -2.39
CA ALA A 227 11.00 3.50 -3.36
C ALA A 227 11.30 2.39 -4.38
N GLY A 228 10.27 1.64 -4.79
CA GLY A 228 10.39 0.58 -5.79
C GLY A 228 9.35 0.76 -6.90
N SER A 229 8.23 0.03 -6.81
CA SER A 229 7.10 0.13 -7.73
C SER A 229 5.83 0.63 -7.06
N GLN A 230 5.76 0.63 -5.72
CA GLN A 230 4.56 1.06 -5.03
C GLN A 230 4.36 2.56 -5.10
N PHE A 231 3.15 2.98 -5.41
CA PHE A 231 2.76 4.37 -5.52
C PHE A 231 1.44 4.63 -4.78
N PHE A 232 1.17 5.89 -4.49
CA PHE A 232 -0.11 6.31 -3.96
C PHE A 232 -0.63 7.57 -4.66
N VAL A 233 -1.97 7.71 -4.63
CA VAL A 233 -2.68 8.90 -5.13
C VAL A 233 -3.51 9.47 -3.99
N THR A 234 -3.39 10.76 -3.71
CA THR A 234 -4.14 11.41 -2.62
C THR A 234 -5.59 11.69 -3.01
N PHE A 235 -6.54 11.44 -2.10
CA PHE A 235 -7.96 11.77 -2.29
C PHE A 235 -8.26 13.24 -1.97
N GLU A 236 -7.53 13.80 -1.01
CA GLU A 236 -7.67 15.19 -0.53
C GLU A 236 -6.28 15.81 -0.30
N ASP A 237 -6.26 17.11 0.02
CA ASP A 237 -5.05 17.79 0.47
C ASP A 237 -4.58 17.16 1.78
N TYR A 238 -3.35 16.67 1.81
CA TYR A 238 -2.83 15.98 2.99
C TYR A 238 -1.43 16.45 3.36
N THR A 239 -1.16 16.56 4.66
CA THR A 239 0.16 16.97 5.18
C THR A 239 0.97 15.76 5.57
N LEU A 240 2.10 15.54 4.89
CA LEU A 240 3.06 14.47 5.16
C LEU A 240 4.47 15.05 5.33
N THR A 241 5.37 14.28 5.91
CA THR A 241 6.80 14.59 5.83
C THR A 241 7.22 14.60 4.34
N PRO A 242 7.97 15.61 3.85
CA PRO A 242 8.35 15.73 2.44
C PRO A 242 9.48 14.73 2.09
N THR A 243 9.17 13.44 2.14
CA THR A 243 10.11 12.33 1.91
C THR A 243 9.65 11.39 0.78
N TYR A 244 8.58 11.77 0.08
CA TYR A 244 8.02 10.98 -1.02
C TYR A 244 8.29 11.67 -2.35
N SER A 245 8.87 10.95 -3.32
CA SER A 245 9.06 11.45 -4.68
C SER A 245 7.71 11.64 -5.35
N VAL A 246 7.32 12.90 -5.55
CA VAL A 246 6.12 13.25 -6.32
C VAL A 246 6.51 13.25 -7.78
N PHE A 247 5.77 12.49 -8.60
CA PHE A 247 6.11 12.33 -10.01
C PHE A 247 4.91 12.55 -10.95
N GLY A 248 3.79 13.08 -10.44
CA GLY A 248 2.62 13.41 -11.23
C GLY A 248 1.40 13.77 -10.39
N ARG A 249 0.28 13.89 -11.09
CA ARG A 249 -1.02 14.21 -10.49
C ARG A 249 -2.17 13.63 -11.32
N THR A 250 -3.34 13.47 -10.71
CA THR A 250 -4.56 13.11 -11.44
C THR A 250 -5.10 14.30 -12.26
N VAL A 251 -5.70 13.96 -13.40
CA VAL A 251 -6.50 14.90 -14.23
C VAL A 251 -7.81 14.22 -14.59
N ASP A 252 -8.93 14.96 -14.50
CA ASP A 252 -10.27 14.50 -14.90
C ASP A 252 -10.69 13.12 -14.32
N SER A 253 -10.23 12.79 -13.09
CA SER A 253 -10.41 11.46 -12.47
C SER A 253 -11.31 11.48 -11.24
N ASP A 254 -11.93 12.61 -10.89
CA ASP A 254 -12.69 12.76 -9.63
C ASP A 254 -13.76 11.69 -9.46
N ALA A 255 -14.52 11.36 -10.48
CA ALA A 255 -15.59 10.37 -10.39
C ALA A 255 -15.07 8.94 -10.09
N ALA A 256 -13.93 8.54 -10.67
CA ALA A 256 -13.28 7.27 -10.39
C ALA A 256 -12.71 7.26 -8.96
N MET A 257 -12.03 8.34 -8.56
CA MET A 257 -11.45 8.48 -7.23
C MET A 257 -12.52 8.46 -6.14
N ASP A 258 -13.64 9.16 -6.31
CA ASP A 258 -14.78 9.15 -5.36
C ASP A 258 -15.40 7.75 -5.24
N ALA A 259 -15.59 7.03 -6.36
CA ALA A 259 -16.11 5.67 -6.36
C ALA A 259 -15.15 4.68 -5.65
N ILE A 260 -13.85 4.85 -5.83
CA ILE A 260 -12.80 4.05 -5.18
C ILE A 260 -12.76 4.34 -3.68
N GLU A 261 -12.81 5.60 -3.28
CA GLU A 261 -12.80 5.99 -1.87
C GLU A 261 -14.01 5.44 -1.12
N ALA A 262 -15.17 5.31 -1.78
CA ALA A 262 -16.38 4.75 -1.22
C ALA A 262 -16.35 3.21 -1.01
N ILE A 263 -15.34 2.49 -1.49
CA ILE A 263 -15.21 1.04 -1.29
C ILE A 263 -15.18 0.74 0.22
N PRO A 264 -16.01 -0.21 0.72
CA PRO A 264 -15.99 -0.63 2.12
C PRO A 264 -14.60 -1.10 2.55
N LYS A 265 -14.19 -0.73 3.75
CA LYS A 265 -12.86 -1.02 4.30
C LYS A 265 -12.96 -1.72 5.65
N GLU A 266 -11.97 -2.56 5.96
CA GLU A 266 -11.76 -3.21 7.25
C GLU A 266 -10.44 -2.82 7.87
N VAL A 267 -10.32 -3.07 9.18
CA VAL A 267 -9.16 -2.67 9.97
C VAL A 267 -8.02 -3.66 9.81
N ARG A 268 -6.84 -3.17 9.45
CA ARG A 268 -5.60 -3.97 9.45
C ARG A 268 -5.17 -4.36 10.86
N SER A 269 -4.26 -5.32 10.95
CA SER A 269 -3.65 -5.77 12.22
C SER A 269 -2.95 -4.65 13.01
N ASN A 270 -2.55 -3.56 12.35
CA ASN A 270 -1.96 -2.37 12.97
C ASN A 270 -3.00 -1.34 13.47
N GLY A 271 -4.30 -1.60 13.29
CA GLY A 271 -5.39 -0.72 13.70
C GLY A 271 -5.81 0.32 12.65
N GLU A 272 -5.24 0.31 11.44
CA GLU A 272 -5.61 1.23 10.36
C GLU A 272 -6.81 0.70 9.57
N LEU A 273 -7.86 1.51 9.41
CA LEU A 273 -9.03 1.22 8.56
C LEU A 273 -8.64 1.45 7.09
N SER A 274 -8.16 0.41 6.40
CA SER A 274 -7.57 0.59 5.08
C SER A 274 -7.59 -0.63 4.16
N VAL A 275 -8.10 -1.77 4.61
CA VAL A 275 -8.21 -2.97 3.76
C VAL A 275 -9.48 -2.89 2.95
N PRO A 276 -9.44 -2.73 1.62
CA PRO A 276 -10.65 -2.73 0.80
C PRO A 276 -11.31 -4.11 0.84
N MET A 277 -12.63 -4.15 1.05
CA MET A 277 -13.44 -5.36 1.10
C MET A 277 -14.14 -5.67 -0.24
N GLN A 278 -13.69 -4.99 -1.29
CA GLN A 278 -13.95 -5.32 -2.69
C GLN A 278 -12.61 -5.26 -3.43
N GLY A 279 -12.36 -6.21 -4.31
CA GLY A 279 -11.13 -6.27 -5.11
C GLY A 279 -11.12 -5.13 -6.13
N LEU A 280 -10.26 -4.15 -5.94
CA LEU A 280 -9.96 -3.12 -6.93
C LEU A 280 -8.63 -3.45 -7.58
N PHE A 281 -8.65 -3.63 -8.90
CA PHE A 281 -7.46 -4.05 -9.65
C PHE A 281 -7.08 -3.03 -10.70
N ILE A 282 -5.78 -2.98 -11.01
CA ILE A 282 -5.24 -2.34 -12.20
C ILE A 282 -5.46 -3.33 -13.35
N GLU A 283 -6.37 -3.04 -14.26
CA GLU A 283 -6.58 -3.90 -15.43
C GLU A 283 -5.39 -3.79 -16.39
N ARG A 284 -4.92 -2.55 -16.61
CA ARG A 284 -3.69 -2.19 -17.33
C ARG A 284 -3.37 -0.72 -17.10
N ILE A 285 -2.18 -0.30 -17.53
CA ILE A 285 -1.80 1.12 -17.58
C ILE A 285 -1.42 1.49 -19.01
N ASP A 286 -2.19 2.37 -19.62
CA ASP A 286 -1.92 2.88 -20.96
C ASP A 286 -1.03 4.13 -20.87
N ILE A 287 0.06 4.20 -21.66
CA ILE A 287 1.02 5.30 -21.66
C ILE A 287 0.99 6.05 -22.97
N GLU A 288 0.84 7.38 -22.90
CA GLU A 288 0.98 8.28 -24.02
C GLU A 288 2.12 9.28 -23.77
N ILE A 289 3.02 9.43 -24.73
CA ILE A 289 4.14 10.39 -24.68
C ILE A 289 4.06 11.29 -25.90
N VAL A 290 3.98 12.60 -25.65
CA VAL A 290 4.03 13.63 -26.68
C VAL A 290 5.34 14.39 -26.52
N ALA A 291 6.25 14.20 -27.47
CA ALA A 291 7.56 14.84 -27.45
C ALA A 291 7.47 16.36 -27.49
N SER A 292 8.30 17.01 -26.69
CA SER A 292 8.48 18.46 -26.77
C SER A 292 9.10 18.86 -28.12
N SER A 293 8.58 19.90 -28.74
CA SER A 293 9.02 20.41 -30.07
C SER A 293 10.25 21.28 -29.97
#